data_3bd6a56268ad688fa692f601ff4175f1
#
_entry.id   3bd6a56268ad688fa692f601ff4175f1
#
_cell.length_a   1.000
_cell.length_b   1.000
_cell.length_c   1.000
_cell.angle_alpha   90.00
_cell.angle_beta   90.00
_cell.angle_gamma   90.00
#
_symmetry.space_group_name_H-M   'P 1'
#
loop_
_entity.id
_entity.type
_entity.pdbx_description
1 polymer ?
#
loop_
_entity_poly.entity_id
_entity_poly.type
_entity_poly.pdbx_seq_one_letter_code
_entity_poly.pdbx_strand_id
1 'polypeptide(L)'
;ALLAMEHLDHSEEVLIWDGGLPQNPIPPWNYSLFFNIKGLTNEYDESAFFLKNGKIEKVPCFEGIEIINFGDNIGELEAAVTSGGLSTMPWTFEGKLNRLENKTLRYIGHWEWMKAYRELGLFSQEKIEFNNVEIVPREFYHHLLKPKLDTKDFKDICLMKVIAKGKIDGIISEVEIDSVEKYDSETGFMAMEKWTGWHASIVMQHILDGNVPYGTHSIENAISGKDFYEAALKRKYSINIKINNKKVN
;
A
#
# COMPACT_ATOMS: atom_id res chain seq x y z
N ALA A 1 6.84 2.18 7.87
CA ALA A 1 8.26 1.95 7.57
C ALA A 1 9.15 2.67 8.60
N LEU A 2 9.14 4.01 8.70
CA LEU A 2 10.01 4.76 9.62
C LEU A 2 9.92 4.25 11.06
N LEU A 3 8.70 4.08 11.59
CA LEU A 3 8.52 3.57 12.95
C LEU A 3 9.21 2.21 13.17
N ALA A 4 9.16 1.31 12.19
CA ALA A 4 9.84 0.03 12.29
C ALA A 4 11.37 0.19 12.28
N MET A 5 11.88 1.09 11.43
CA MET A 5 13.31 1.39 11.33
C MET A 5 13.83 2.07 12.60
N GLU A 6 13.05 2.92 13.25
CA GLU A 6 13.40 3.64 14.48
C GLU A 6 13.53 2.73 15.72
N HIS A 7 13.06 1.49 15.63
CA HIS A 7 13.30 0.45 16.64
C HIS A 7 14.62 -0.32 16.45
N LEU A 8 15.35 -0.04 15.38
CA LEU A 8 16.62 -0.67 15.04
C LEU A 8 17.75 0.38 15.13
N ASP A 9 18.92 0.00 15.60
CA ASP A 9 20.12 0.86 15.55
C ASP A 9 20.62 1.03 14.13
N HIS A 10 20.43 -0.03 13.32
CA HIS A 10 20.77 -0.05 11.91
C HIS A 10 19.76 -0.92 11.15
N SER A 11 19.12 -0.32 10.15
CA SER A 11 18.17 -1.02 9.27
C SER A 11 18.87 -1.46 7.98
N GLU A 12 18.62 -2.69 7.56
CA GLU A 12 19.16 -3.26 6.32
C GLU A 12 18.07 -3.49 5.29
N GLU A 13 16.90 -3.98 5.70
CA GLU A 13 15.78 -4.29 4.82
C GLU A 13 14.48 -3.75 5.38
N VAL A 14 13.61 -3.27 4.49
CA VAL A 14 12.22 -2.89 4.81
C VAL A 14 11.28 -3.47 3.76
N LEU A 15 10.35 -4.29 4.19
CA LEU A 15 9.33 -4.93 3.36
C LEU A 15 7.95 -4.46 3.81
N ILE A 16 7.12 -4.05 2.85
CA ILE A 16 5.81 -3.48 3.11
C ILE A 16 4.76 -4.23 2.29
N TRP A 17 3.68 -4.62 2.92
CA TRP A 17 2.48 -5.16 2.29
C TRP A 17 1.30 -4.35 2.78
N ASP A 18 0.51 -3.80 1.86
CA ASP A 18 -0.67 -3.02 2.20
C ASP A 18 -1.80 -3.21 1.19
N GLY A 19 -3.02 -2.95 1.61
CA GLY A 19 -4.15 -3.03 0.71
C GLY A 19 -5.48 -2.66 1.34
N GLY A 20 -6.35 -2.07 0.52
CA GLY A 20 -7.76 -1.89 0.82
C GLY A 20 -8.59 -2.99 0.14
N LEU A 21 -9.48 -3.63 0.89
CA LEU A 21 -10.26 -4.78 0.47
C LEU A 21 -11.72 -4.63 0.91
N PRO A 22 -12.71 -5.17 0.18
CA PRO A 22 -14.05 -5.31 0.73
C PRO A 22 -14.07 -6.37 1.83
N GLN A 23 -14.80 -6.14 2.93
CA GLN A 23 -14.96 -7.16 3.98
C GLN A 23 -15.70 -8.40 3.47
N ASN A 24 -16.57 -8.24 2.46
CA ASN A 24 -17.32 -9.29 1.82
C ASN A 24 -16.98 -9.31 0.32
N PRO A 25 -15.94 -10.04 -0.11
CA PRO A 25 -15.53 -10.09 -1.51
C PRO A 25 -16.59 -10.77 -2.38
N ILE A 26 -16.79 -10.23 -3.59
CA ILE A 26 -17.73 -10.80 -4.58
C ILE A 26 -16.93 -11.32 -5.79
N PRO A 27 -17.00 -12.62 -6.06
CA PRO A 27 -16.36 -13.19 -7.24
C PRO A 27 -16.92 -12.61 -8.55
N PRO A 28 -16.15 -12.60 -9.65
CA PRO A 28 -14.81 -13.20 -9.77
C PRO A 28 -13.68 -12.26 -9.34
N TRP A 29 -13.91 -10.95 -9.22
CA TRP A 29 -12.84 -9.98 -8.98
C TRP A 29 -12.42 -9.87 -7.51
N ASN A 30 -13.31 -10.25 -6.56
CA ASN A 30 -13.08 -10.14 -5.12
C ASN A 30 -12.61 -8.74 -4.70
N TYR A 31 -13.12 -7.70 -5.38
CA TYR A 31 -12.72 -6.33 -5.20
C TYR A 31 -13.93 -5.39 -5.33
N SER A 32 -13.91 -4.29 -4.61
CA SER A 32 -14.85 -3.18 -4.76
C SER A 32 -14.09 -1.89 -5.03
N LEU A 33 -14.68 -0.96 -5.76
CA LEU A 33 -14.01 0.26 -6.16
C LEU A 33 -13.99 1.28 -5.02
N PHE A 34 -12.86 1.45 -4.37
CA PHE A 34 -12.66 2.38 -3.26
C PHE A 34 -12.38 3.81 -3.72
N PHE A 35 -11.89 3.98 -4.93
CA PHE A 35 -11.46 5.25 -5.50
C PHE A 35 -11.61 5.24 -7.03
N ASN A 36 -11.06 6.23 -7.72
CA ASN A 36 -11.23 6.36 -9.16
C ASN A 36 -10.66 5.17 -9.93
N ILE A 37 -11.44 4.59 -10.86
CA ILE A 37 -11.01 3.44 -11.66
C ILE A 37 -9.77 3.72 -12.52
N LYS A 38 -9.54 4.97 -12.94
CA LYS A 38 -8.32 5.36 -13.66
C LYS A 38 -7.09 5.22 -12.76
N GLY A 39 -7.21 5.62 -11.48
CA GLY A 39 -6.18 5.44 -10.47
C GLY A 39 -5.86 3.96 -10.26
N LEU A 40 -6.90 3.13 -10.09
CA LEU A 40 -6.75 1.67 -9.95
C LEU A 40 -5.96 1.06 -11.12
N THR A 41 -6.31 1.42 -12.36
CA THR A 41 -5.61 0.89 -13.54
C THR A 41 -4.17 1.39 -13.63
N ASN A 42 -3.91 2.67 -13.26
CA ASN A 42 -2.56 3.20 -13.24
C ASN A 42 -1.66 2.47 -12.24
N GLU A 43 -2.19 2.10 -11.06
CA GLU A 43 -1.44 1.26 -10.10
C GLU A 43 -1.01 -0.08 -10.71
N TYR A 44 -1.73 -0.59 -11.69
CA TYR A 44 -1.52 -1.91 -12.29
C TYR A 44 -0.74 -1.89 -13.61
N ASP A 45 -0.53 -0.73 -14.22
CA ASP A 45 0.03 -0.62 -15.57
C ASP A 45 1.45 -0.05 -15.62
N GLU A 46 1.88 0.67 -14.60
CA GLU A 46 3.19 1.27 -14.54
C GLU A 46 4.23 0.31 -13.90
N SER A 47 5.31 0.86 -13.38
CA SER A 47 6.34 0.12 -12.66
C SER A 47 6.58 0.74 -11.29
N ALA A 48 6.94 -0.08 -10.33
CA ALA A 48 7.45 0.37 -9.04
C ALA A 48 8.95 0.66 -9.12
N PHE A 49 9.45 1.40 -8.13
CA PHE A 49 10.86 1.57 -7.86
C PHE A 49 11.16 0.99 -6.49
N PHE A 50 12.05 0.01 -6.42
CA PHE A 50 12.47 -0.67 -5.21
C PHE A 50 13.95 -0.43 -4.95
N LEU A 51 14.43 -0.77 -3.75
CA LEU A 51 15.87 -0.93 -3.53
C LEU A 51 16.21 -2.42 -3.54
N LYS A 52 17.18 -2.80 -4.35
CA LYS A 52 17.80 -4.12 -4.37
C LYS A 52 19.33 -3.95 -4.35
N ASN A 53 19.98 -4.62 -3.41
CA ASN A 53 21.43 -4.46 -3.19
C ASN A 53 21.85 -2.98 -3.02
N GLY A 54 21.03 -2.20 -2.34
CA GLY A 54 21.27 -0.79 -2.05
C GLY A 54 21.06 0.18 -3.22
N LYS A 55 20.55 -0.29 -4.37
CA LYS A 55 20.34 0.52 -5.58
C LYS A 55 18.91 0.52 -6.03
N ILE A 56 18.48 1.62 -6.63
CA ILE A 56 17.15 1.74 -7.21
C ILE A 56 17.02 0.83 -8.42
N GLU A 57 16.02 -0.04 -8.39
CA GLU A 57 15.62 -0.88 -9.52
C GLU A 57 14.15 -0.61 -9.89
N LYS A 58 13.89 -0.57 -11.20
CA LYS A 58 12.55 -0.50 -11.76
C LYS A 58 11.97 -1.92 -11.85
N VAL A 59 10.83 -2.16 -11.20
CA VAL A 59 10.17 -3.47 -11.12
C VAL A 59 8.79 -3.38 -11.77
N PRO A 60 8.50 -4.21 -12.79
CA PRO A 60 7.19 -4.22 -13.43
C PRO A 60 6.06 -4.61 -12.47
N CYS A 61 4.85 -4.06 -12.70
CA CYS A 61 3.66 -4.51 -11.99
C CYS A 61 3.36 -5.99 -12.23
N PHE A 62 2.74 -6.65 -11.25
CA PHE A 62 2.39 -8.06 -11.19
C PHE A 62 3.58 -9.02 -11.04
N GLU A 63 4.80 -8.52 -10.85
CA GLU A 63 5.91 -9.39 -10.49
C GLU A 63 5.89 -9.78 -9.01
N GLY A 64 6.62 -10.85 -8.70
CA GLY A 64 6.87 -11.31 -7.34
C GLY A 64 5.60 -11.60 -6.55
N ILE A 65 4.57 -12.21 -7.17
CA ILE A 65 3.35 -12.63 -6.47
C ILE A 65 3.72 -13.61 -5.35
N GLU A 66 3.21 -13.34 -4.16
CA GLU A 66 3.42 -14.18 -2.97
C GLU A 66 2.17 -14.23 -2.10
N ILE A 67 2.07 -15.25 -1.27
CA ILE A 67 0.97 -15.41 -0.31
C ILE A 67 1.40 -14.84 1.03
N ILE A 68 0.57 -13.96 1.58
CA ILE A 68 0.74 -13.36 2.90
C ILE A 68 -0.44 -13.76 3.79
N ASN A 69 -0.14 -14.36 4.94
CA ASN A 69 -1.15 -14.72 5.92
C ASN A 69 -1.31 -13.61 6.97
N PHE A 70 -2.55 -13.12 7.13
CA PHE A 70 -2.93 -12.12 8.13
C PHE A 70 -3.66 -12.72 9.34
N GLY A 71 -3.57 -14.03 9.53
CA GLY A 71 -4.20 -14.76 10.64
C GLY A 71 -5.65 -15.17 10.37
N ASP A 72 -6.25 -15.87 11.32
CA ASP A 72 -7.49 -16.64 11.16
C ASP A 72 -8.73 -15.80 10.76
N ASN A 73 -8.74 -14.53 11.09
CA ASN A 73 -9.88 -13.64 10.79
C ASN A 73 -9.87 -13.05 9.37
N ILE A 74 -8.74 -13.10 8.68
CA ILE A 74 -8.54 -12.50 7.35
C ILE A 74 -8.09 -13.59 6.37
N GLY A 75 -7.21 -14.49 6.82
CA GLY A 75 -6.68 -15.59 6.03
C GLY A 75 -5.54 -15.20 5.10
N GLU A 76 -5.43 -15.94 4.02
CA GLU A 76 -4.40 -15.77 3.00
C GLU A 76 -4.82 -14.74 1.97
N LEU A 77 -3.89 -13.87 1.62
CA LEU A 77 -4.00 -12.85 0.58
C LEU A 77 -2.85 -12.99 -0.40
N GLU A 78 -3.06 -12.56 -1.63
CA GLU A 78 -2.01 -12.42 -2.63
C GLU A 78 -1.45 -11.01 -2.61
N ALA A 79 -0.12 -10.90 -2.57
CA ALA A 79 0.60 -9.65 -2.71
C ALA A 79 1.32 -9.60 -4.05
N ALA A 80 1.19 -8.51 -4.78
CA ALA A 80 1.90 -8.28 -6.04
C ALA A 80 2.46 -6.86 -6.10
N VAL A 81 3.49 -6.67 -6.90
CA VAL A 81 4.02 -5.35 -7.21
C VAL A 81 2.97 -4.51 -7.92
N THR A 82 2.73 -3.31 -7.39
CA THR A 82 1.96 -2.24 -8.05
C THR A 82 2.78 -0.96 -8.08
N SER A 83 2.45 -0.02 -8.97
CA SER A 83 3.18 1.25 -9.03
C SER A 83 2.86 2.17 -7.85
N GLY A 84 3.80 3.04 -7.51
CA GLY A 84 3.58 4.19 -6.61
C GLY A 84 3.66 3.93 -5.10
N GLY A 85 3.70 2.69 -4.64
CA GLY A 85 3.57 2.35 -3.21
C GLY A 85 4.65 2.92 -2.29
N LEU A 86 5.87 3.12 -2.76
CA LEU A 86 7.00 3.65 -1.97
C LEU A 86 7.20 5.16 -2.10
N SER A 87 6.54 5.82 -3.06
CA SER A 87 6.69 7.25 -3.31
C SER A 87 8.17 7.66 -3.42
N THR A 88 8.67 8.52 -2.54
CA THR A 88 10.05 9.05 -2.54
C THR A 88 11.06 8.19 -1.78
N MET A 89 10.62 7.19 -1.03
CA MET A 89 11.49 6.39 -0.15
C MET A 89 12.69 5.73 -0.87
N PRO A 90 12.58 5.17 -2.10
CA PRO A 90 13.72 4.58 -2.77
C PRO A 90 14.89 5.57 -2.93
N TRP A 91 14.60 6.82 -3.29
CA TRP A 91 15.63 7.88 -3.45
C TRP A 91 16.17 8.38 -2.11
N THR A 92 15.33 8.44 -1.08
CA THR A 92 15.74 8.86 0.27
C THR A 92 16.67 7.83 0.92
N PHE A 93 16.45 6.54 0.66
CA PHE A 93 17.16 5.44 1.30
C PHE A 93 18.16 4.70 0.41
N GLU A 94 18.39 5.16 -0.83
CA GLU A 94 19.44 4.60 -1.71
C GLU A 94 20.80 4.63 -1.02
N GLY A 95 21.48 3.48 -1.02
CA GLY A 95 22.76 3.31 -0.33
C GLY A 95 22.67 3.22 1.20
N LYS A 96 21.48 3.41 1.82
CA LYS A 96 21.25 3.27 3.26
C LYS A 96 20.55 1.97 3.62
N LEU A 97 19.61 1.51 2.78
CA LEU A 97 18.96 0.21 2.89
C LEU A 97 19.45 -0.69 1.77
N ASN A 98 19.68 -1.95 2.08
CA ASN A 98 20.00 -2.98 1.09
C ASN A 98 18.76 -3.37 0.27
N ARG A 99 17.60 -3.44 0.93
CA ARG A 99 16.33 -3.83 0.32
C ARG A 99 15.16 -2.99 0.83
N LEU A 100 14.34 -2.48 -0.11
CA LEU A 100 13.10 -1.76 0.19
C LEU A 100 12.06 -2.14 -0.87
N GLU A 101 10.98 -2.75 -0.44
CA GLU A 101 9.90 -3.24 -1.32
C GLU A 101 8.53 -2.91 -0.75
N ASN A 102 7.59 -2.66 -1.65
CA ASN A 102 6.16 -2.59 -1.32
C ASN A 102 5.35 -3.44 -2.30
N LYS A 103 4.41 -4.22 -1.78
CA LYS A 103 3.47 -5.00 -2.58
C LYS A 103 2.05 -4.78 -2.09
N THR A 104 1.13 -4.69 -3.03
CA THR A 104 -0.28 -4.49 -2.73
C THR A 104 -0.99 -5.82 -2.53
N LEU A 105 -1.78 -5.88 -1.46
CA LEU A 105 -2.56 -7.05 -1.06
C LEU A 105 -3.91 -7.07 -1.78
N ARG A 106 -4.30 -8.26 -2.25
CA ARG A 106 -5.64 -8.54 -2.79
C ARG A 106 -6.07 -9.95 -2.37
N TYR A 107 -7.36 -10.23 -2.44
CA TYR A 107 -7.85 -11.60 -2.31
C TYR A 107 -7.33 -12.49 -3.44
N ILE A 108 -7.15 -13.77 -3.14
CA ILE A 108 -6.63 -14.78 -4.07
C ILE A 108 -7.43 -14.76 -5.39
N GLY A 109 -6.71 -14.78 -6.51
CA GLY A 109 -7.26 -14.80 -7.88
C GLY A 109 -7.49 -13.41 -8.48
N HIS A 110 -7.40 -12.32 -7.71
CA HIS A 110 -7.57 -10.97 -8.26
C HIS A 110 -6.49 -10.62 -9.29
N TRP A 111 -5.23 -10.92 -8.98
CA TRP A 111 -4.10 -10.58 -9.84
C TRP A 111 -4.11 -11.33 -11.16
N GLU A 112 -4.61 -12.55 -11.18
CA GLU A 112 -4.76 -13.34 -12.41
C GLU A 112 -5.69 -12.64 -13.40
N TRP A 113 -6.85 -12.16 -12.96
CA TRP A 113 -7.77 -11.40 -13.80
C TRP A 113 -7.16 -10.10 -14.32
N MET A 114 -6.54 -9.33 -13.45
CA MET A 114 -5.96 -8.03 -13.84
C MET A 114 -4.80 -8.19 -14.81
N LYS A 115 -3.97 -9.21 -14.59
CA LYS A 115 -2.90 -9.56 -15.51
C LYS A 115 -3.44 -9.99 -16.88
N ALA A 116 -4.48 -10.83 -16.91
CA ALA A 116 -5.11 -11.24 -18.17
C ALA A 116 -5.68 -10.03 -18.95
N TYR A 117 -6.30 -9.09 -18.28
CA TYR A 117 -6.81 -7.86 -18.92
C TYR A 117 -5.68 -7.00 -19.49
N ARG A 118 -4.58 -6.85 -18.76
CA ARG A 118 -3.40 -6.12 -19.25
C ARG A 118 -2.79 -6.81 -20.48
N GLU A 119 -2.56 -8.12 -20.42
CA GLU A 119 -1.99 -8.90 -21.53
C GLU A 119 -2.90 -8.89 -22.78
N LEU A 120 -4.21 -8.80 -22.59
CA LEU A 120 -5.17 -8.61 -23.69
C LEU A 120 -5.10 -7.21 -24.31
N GLY A 121 -4.37 -6.27 -23.73
CA GLY A 121 -4.23 -4.90 -24.20
C GLY A 121 -5.33 -3.95 -23.71
N LEU A 122 -6.18 -4.37 -22.76
CA LEU A 122 -7.27 -3.53 -22.25
C LEU A 122 -6.78 -2.33 -21.42
N PHE A 123 -5.50 -2.31 -21.00
CA PHE A 123 -4.91 -1.16 -20.30
C PHE A 123 -4.30 -0.12 -21.23
N SER A 124 -4.26 -0.39 -22.56
CA SER A 124 -3.68 0.54 -23.52
C SER A 124 -4.47 1.84 -23.63
N GLN A 125 -3.76 2.95 -23.67
CA GLN A 125 -4.30 4.29 -23.95
C GLN A 125 -4.16 4.67 -25.43
N GLU A 126 -3.49 3.84 -26.23
CA GLU A 126 -3.37 4.03 -27.66
C GLU A 126 -4.70 3.73 -28.35
N LYS A 127 -5.08 4.61 -29.28
CA LYS A 127 -6.30 4.41 -30.06
C LYS A 127 -6.13 3.21 -31.00
N ILE A 128 -7.16 2.41 -31.12
CA ILE A 128 -7.26 1.34 -32.12
C ILE A 128 -8.52 1.57 -32.98
N GLU A 129 -8.47 1.16 -34.22
CA GLU A 129 -9.62 1.19 -35.11
C GLU A 129 -10.40 -0.14 -35.00
N PHE A 130 -11.69 -0.03 -34.73
CA PHE A 130 -12.61 -1.16 -34.71
C PHE A 130 -13.91 -0.79 -35.44
N ASN A 131 -14.21 -1.49 -36.55
CA ASN A 131 -15.39 -1.23 -37.39
C ASN A 131 -15.53 0.23 -37.83
N ASN A 132 -14.45 0.86 -38.29
CA ASN A 132 -14.35 2.27 -38.70
C ASN A 132 -14.65 3.28 -37.56
N VAL A 133 -14.49 2.89 -36.32
CA VAL A 133 -14.61 3.75 -35.16
C VAL A 133 -13.30 3.67 -34.36
N GLU A 134 -12.73 4.84 -33.99
CA GLU A 134 -11.60 4.89 -33.06
C GLU A 134 -12.08 4.62 -31.64
N ILE A 135 -11.45 3.69 -30.96
CA ILE A 135 -11.68 3.41 -29.55
C ILE A 135 -10.36 3.42 -28.79
N VAL A 136 -10.42 3.81 -27.50
CA VAL A 136 -9.32 3.66 -26.54
C VAL A 136 -9.62 2.44 -25.69
N PRO A 137 -8.84 1.35 -25.76
CA PRO A 137 -9.13 0.10 -25.04
C PRO A 137 -9.35 0.31 -23.54
N ARG A 138 -8.53 1.15 -22.89
CA ARG A 138 -8.65 1.46 -21.46
C ARG A 138 -9.99 2.12 -21.10
N GLU A 139 -10.48 3.02 -21.90
CA GLU A 139 -11.76 3.68 -21.65
C GLU A 139 -12.92 2.70 -21.79
N PHE A 140 -12.87 1.83 -22.79
CA PHE A 140 -13.85 0.76 -22.97
C PHE A 140 -13.81 -0.25 -21.82
N TYR A 141 -12.62 -0.66 -21.41
CA TYR A 141 -12.41 -1.50 -20.22
C TYR A 141 -13.01 -0.87 -18.95
N HIS A 142 -12.73 0.42 -18.71
CA HIS A 142 -13.30 1.14 -17.57
C HIS A 142 -14.83 1.19 -17.62
N HIS A 143 -15.40 1.41 -18.81
CA HIS A 143 -16.86 1.42 -19.01
C HIS A 143 -17.51 0.09 -18.64
N LEU A 144 -16.86 -1.02 -18.97
CA LEU A 144 -17.35 -2.37 -18.65
C LEU A 144 -17.12 -2.78 -17.20
N LEU A 145 -15.93 -2.50 -16.65
CA LEU A 145 -15.52 -2.98 -15.32
C LEU A 145 -16.11 -2.13 -14.19
N LYS A 146 -16.13 -0.80 -14.33
CA LYS A 146 -16.59 0.09 -13.25
C LYS A 146 -17.94 -0.32 -12.66
N PRO A 147 -19.01 -0.58 -13.45
CA PRO A 147 -20.30 -0.99 -12.89
C PRO A 147 -20.26 -2.33 -12.14
N LYS A 148 -19.25 -3.15 -12.39
CA LYS A 148 -19.09 -4.46 -11.74
C LYS A 148 -18.37 -4.36 -10.40
N LEU A 149 -17.52 -3.35 -10.25
CA LEU A 149 -16.77 -3.07 -9.02
C LEU A 149 -17.45 -2.00 -8.15
N ASP A 150 -18.37 -1.22 -8.71
CA ASP A 150 -19.15 -0.19 -8.00
C ASP A 150 -20.30 -0.86 -7.24
N THR A 151 -19.93 -1.60 -6.20
CA THR A 151 -20.89 -2.28 -5.33
C THR A 151 -21.39 -1.32 -4.28
N LYS A 152 -22.72 -1.15 -4.20
CA LYS A 152 -23.34 -0.29 -3.18
C LYS A 152 -23.20 -0.91 -1.79
N ASP A 153 -23.06 -0.05 -0.79
CA ASP A 153 -23.09 -0.42 0.64
C ASP A 153 -22.03 -1.45 1.08
N PHE A 154 -20.88 -1.52 0.38
CA PHE A 154 -19.79 -2.34 0.86
C PHE A 154 -19.08 -1.68 2.06
N LYS A 155 -18.58 -2.51 2.96
CA LYS A 155 -17.70 -2.11 4.06
C LYS A 155 -16.28 -2.57 3.71
N ASP A 156 -15.31 -1.71 3.98
CA ASP A 156 -13.93 -2.00 3.68
C ASP A 156 -13.13 -2.47 4.90
N ILE A 157 -11.97 -3.01 4.60
CA ILE A 157 -10.89 -3.29 5.53
C ILE A 157 -9.58 -2.83 4.88
N CYS A 158 -8.76 -2.10 5.62
CA CYS A 158 -7.41 -1.77 5.23
C CYS A 158 -6.40 -2.54 6.07
N LEU A 159 -5.42 -3.10 5.40
CA LEU A 159 -4.38 -3.97 5.97
C LEU A 159 -3.02 -3.40 5.66
N MET A 160 -2.13 -3.41 6.65
CA MET A 160 -0.72 -3.08 6.45
C MET A 160 0.12 -4.02 7.30
N LYS A 161 1.18 -4.54 6.71
CA LYS A 161 2.26 -5.24 7.40
C LYS A 161 3.58 -4.64 6.94
N VAL A 162 4.42 -4.28 7.89
CA VAL A 162 5.78 -3.81 7.65
C VAL A 162 6.75 -4.69 8.41
N ILE A 163 7.77 -5.18 7.74
CA ILE A 163 8.89 -5.90 8.37
C ILE A 163 10.16 -5.12 8.09
N ALA A 164 10.81 -4.65 9.15
CA ALA A 164 12.15 -4.09 9.08
C ALA A 164 13.15 -5.07 9.70
N LYS A 165 14.26 -5.34 8.99
CA LYS A 165 15.35 -6.20 9.47
C LYS A 165 16.62 -5.38 9.60
N GLY A 166 17.38 -5.69 10.64
CA GLY A 166 18.62 -4.98 10.92
C GLY A 166 19.26 -5.43 12.21
N LYS A 167 19.76 -4.52 13.02
CA LYS A 167 20.44 -4.82 14.29
C LYS A 167 19.92 -3.95 15.44
N ILE A 168 19.86 -4.54 16.63
CA ILE A 168 19.67 -3.91 17.93
C ILE A 168 20.82 -4.38 18.82
N ASP A 169 21.62 -3.47 19.38
CA ASP A 169 22.81 -3.77 20.17
C ASP A 169 23.77 -4.77 19.49
N GLY A 170 23.90 -4.65 18.16
CA GLY A 170 24.73 -5.53 17.33
C GLY A 170 24.11 -6.90 17.02
N ILE A 171 22.92 -7.23 17.55
CA ILE A 171 22.20 -8.49 17.36
C ILE A 171 21.24 -8.34 16.19
N ILE A 172 21.25 -9.33 15.26
CA ILE A 172 20.28 -9.38 14.14
C ILE A 172 18.87 -9.43 14.74
N SER A 173 18.05 -8.48 14.31
CA SER A 173 16.71 -8.29 14.85
C SER A 173 15.71 -7.97 13.73
N GLU A 174 14.46 -8.33 13.99
CA GLU A 174 13.32 -8.06 13.12
C GLU A 174 12.25 -7.29 13.89
N VAL A 175 11.74 -6.23 13.27
CA VAL A 175 10.61 -5.44 13.76
C VAL A 175 9.44 -5.64 12.81
N GLU A 176 8.34 -6.19 13.31
CA GLU A 176 7.08 -6.33 12.59
C GLU A 176 6.09 -5.29 13.11
N ILE A 177 5.50 -4.54 12.20
CA ILE A 177 4.35 -3.66 12.49
C ILE A 177 3.18 -4.11 11.63
N ASP A 178 2.06 -4.39 12.26
CA ASP A 178 0.80 -4.65 11.55
C ASP A 178 -0.30 -3.68 12.02
N SER A 179 -1.13 -3.31 11.07
CA SER A 179 -2.31 -2.49 11.29
C SER A 179 -3.48 -3.04 10.48
N VAL A 180 -4.63 -3.12 11.14
CA VAL A 180 -5.88 -3.58 10.54
C VAL A 180 -6.96 -2.60 10.92
N GLU A 181 -7.47 -1.86 9.94
CA GLU A 181 -8.59 -0.95 10.11
C GLU A 181 -9.81 -1.45 9.35
N LYS A 182 -10.98 -1.25 9.92
CA LYS A 182 -12.26 -1.60 9.30
C LYS A 182 -13.14 -0.37 9.18
N TYR A 183 -14.16 -0.47 8.33
CA TYR A 183 -15.26 0.47 8.29
C TYR A 183 -15.73 0.80 9.72
N ASP A 184 -15.85 2.07 10.02
CA ASP A 184 -16.26 2.57 11.32
C ASP A 184 -17.76 2.87 11.31
N SER A 185 -18.54 2.05 12.01
CA SER A 185 -20.00 2.23 12.09
C SER A 185 -20.44 3.41 12.97
N GLU A 186 -19.57 3.95 13.83
CA GLU A 186 -19.89 5.11 14.66
C GLU A 186 -19.79 6.41 13.86
N THR A 187 -18.76 6.55 13.06
CA THR A 187 -18.50 7.75 12.26
C THR A 187 -19.00 7.64 10.82
N GLY A 188 -19.23 6.42 10.32
CA GLY A 188 -19.55 6.14 8.93
C GLY A 188 -18.36 6.18 7.99
N PHE A 189 -17.13 6.39 8.48
CA PHE A 189 -15.95 6.41 7.66
C PHE A 189 -15.50 5.02 7.21
N MET A 190 -15.12 4.93 5.94
CA MET A 190 -14.40 3.79 5.40
C MET A 190 -12.98 3.74 6.01
N ALA A 191 -12.41 2.53 6.10
CA ALA A 191 -11.03 2.38 6.58
C ALA A 191 -10.03 3.11 5.67
N MET A 192 -10.25 3.05 4.35
CA MET A 192 -9.44 3.76 3.36
C MET A 192 -9.54 5.29 3.52
N GLU A 193 -10.73 5.83 3.80
CA GLU A 193 -10.92 7.25 4.07
C GLU A 193 -10.19 7.68 5.34
N LYS A 194 -10.25 6.87 6.40
CA LYS A 194 -9.51 7.11 7.64
C LYS A 194 -8.00 7.13 7.38
N TRP A 195 -7.46 6.12 6.74
CA TRP A 195 -6.02 6.04 6.49
C TRP A 195 -5.51 7.18 5.62
N THR A 196 -6.25 7.53 4.59
CA THR A 196 -5.87 8.63 3.69
C THR A 196 -6.08 10.00 4.32
N GLY A 197 -7.30 10.26 4.84
CA GLY A 197 -7.69 11.57 5.36
C GLY A 197 -7.02 11.89 6.70
N TRP A 198 -6.95 10.94 7.62
CA TRP A 198 -6.31 11.17 8.92
C TRP A 198 -4.81 11.26 8.80
N HIS A 199 -4.17 10.50 7.91
CA HIS A 199 -2.76 10.68 7.61
C HIS A 199 -2.48 12.13 7.18
N ALA A 200 -3.21 12.63 6.19
CA ALA A 200 -3.06 14.01 5.73
C ALA A 200 -3.31 15.03 6.87
N SER A 201 -4.33 14.80 7.71
CA SER A 201 -4.64 15.70 8.84
C SER A 201 -3.59 15.67 9.95
N ILE A 202 -2.95 14.51 10.19
CA ILE A 202 -1.82 14.42 11.13
C ILE A 202 -0.65 15.28 10.63
N VAL A 203 -0.28 15.09 9.36
CA VAL A 203 0.81 15.88 8.72
C VAL A 203 0.50 17.37 8.79
N MET A 204 -0.72 17.78 8.44
CA MET A 204 -1.16 19.18 8.52
C MET A 204 -1.05 19.73 9.94
N GLN A 205 -1.44 18.96 10.96
CA GLN A 205 -1.30 19.40 12.38
C GLN A 205 0.16 19.61 12.76
N HIS A 206 1.06 18.69 12.37
CA HIS A 206 2.51 18.87 12.63
C HIS A 206 3.07 20.12 11.95
N ILE A 207 2.60 20.46 10.74
CA ILE A 207 2.98 21.70 10.04
C ILE A 207 2.49 22.92 10.82
N LEU A 208 1.23 22.94 11.27
CA LEU A 208 0.66 24.05 12.02
C LEU A 208 1.34 24.24 13.37
N ASP A 209 1.75 23.17 14.02
CA ASP A 209 2.45 23.19 15.31
C ASP A 209 3.96 23.57 15.16
N GLY A 210 4.43 23.78 13.94
CA GLY A 210 5.84 24.13 13.66
C GLY A 210 6.83 22.98 13.84
N ASN A 211 6.35 21.73 13.83
CA ASN A 211 7.16 20.52 14.03
C ASN A 211 7.73 19.96 12.71
N VAL A 212 7.47 20.61 11.58
CA VAL A 212 7.99 20.20 10.27
C VAL A 212 8.98 21.26 9.77
N PRO A 213 10.11 20.87 9.18
CA PRO A 213 11.08 21.82 8.63
C PRO A 213 10.46 22.70 7.53
N TYR A 214 10.91 23.94 7.41
CA TYR A 214 10.51 24.82 6.31
C TYR A 214 11.03 24.31 4.97
N GLY A 215 10.19 24.44 3.93
CA GLY A 215 10.54 24.07 2.56
C GLY A 215 9.72 22.90 2.03
N THR A 216 10.22 22.30 0.94
CA THR A 216 9.63 21.10 0.35
C THR A 216 10.40 19.88 0.83
N HIS A 217 9.70 18.97 1.51
CA HIS A 217 10.27 17.74 2.04
C HIS A 217 9.44 16.54 1.63
N SER A 218 10.09 15.40 1.41
CA SER A 218 9.39 14.12 1.38
C SER A 218 8.88 13.80 2.79
N ILE A 219 7.79 13.03 2.88
CA ILE A 219 7.12 12.75 4.15
C ILE A 219 8.05 12.06 5.15
N GLU A 220 8.89 11.16 4.67
CA GLU A 220 9.86 10.41 5.48
C GLU A 220 11.00 11.27 6.03
N ASN A 221 11.17 12.50 5.52
CA ASN A 221 12.11 13.51 6.03
C ASN A 221 11.41 14.62 6.82
N ALA A 222 10.07 14.66 6.80
CA ALA A 222 9.27 15.71 7.42
C ALA A 222 8.82 15.36 8.84
N ILE A 223 8.45 14.11 9.09
CA ILE A 223 7.88 13.65 10.37
C ILE A 223 8.51 12.30 10.73
N SER A 224 8.92 12.14 12.01
CA SER A 224 9.40 10.85 12.50
C SER A 224 8.29 9.80 12.56
N GLY A 225 8.66 8.54 12.49
CA GLY A 225 7.72 7.44 12.65
C GLY A 225 7.06 7.45 14.03
N LYS A 226 7.82 7.78 15.07
CA LYS A 226 7.33 7.90 16.46
C LYS A 226 6.30 9.01 16.61
N ASP A 227 6.57 10.22 16.11
CA ASP A 227 5.64 11.36 16.24
C ASP A 227 4.34 11.07 15.50
N PHE A 228 4.44 10.48 14.30
CA PHE A 228 3.26 10.03 13.56
C PHE A 228 2.48 8.97 14.33
N TYR A 229 3.15 7.97 14.90
CA TYR A 229 2.55 6.90 15.68
C TYR A 229 1.77 7.43 16.88
N GLU A 230 2.36 8.34 17.67
CA GLU A 230 1.70 8.96 18.81
C GLU A 230 0.43 9.73 18.40
N ALA A 231 0.48 10.45 17.27
CA ALA A 231 -0.69 11.15 16.73
C ALA A 231 -1.75 10.18 16.18
N ALA A 232 -1.34 9.07 15.59
CA ALA A 232 -2.22 8.02 15.10
C ALA A 232 -2.96 7.31 16.24
N LEU A 233 -2.28 6.99 17.34
CA LEU A 233 -2.91 6.39 18.54
C LEU A 233 -4.00 7.28 19.14
N LYS A 234 -3.79 8.62 19.16
CA LYS A 234 -4.83 9.57 19.60
C LYS A 234 -6.09 9.51 18.74
N ARG A 235 -5.96 9.07 17.48
CA ARG A 235 -7.07 8.84 16.54
C ARG A 235 -7.56 7.39 16.53
N LYS A 236 -7.14 6.58 17.50
CA LYS A 236 -7.53 5.16 17.69
C LYS A 236 -7.13 4.25 16.51
N TYR A 237 -6.02 4.55 15.84
CA TYR A 237 -5.46 3.59 14.89
C TYR A 237 -5.04 2.31 15.60
N SER A 238 -5.38 1.16 15.01
CA SER A 238 -4.95 -0.15 15.49
C SER A 238 -3.57 -0.47 14.93
N ILE A 239 -2.52 -0.27 15.72
CA ILE A 239 -1.13 -0.54 15.33
C ILE A 239 -0.52 -1.49 16.36
N ASN A 240 -0.04 -2.63 15.91
CA ASN A 240 0.65 -3.61 16.72
C ASN A 240 2.13 -3.64 16.32
N ILE A 241 3.01 -3.68 17.32
CA ILE A 241 4.46 -3.73 17.14
C ILE A 241 5.00 -4.99 17.79
N LYS A 242 5.83 -5.74 17.07
CA LYS A 242 6.56 -6.90 17.57
C LYS A 242 8.04 -6.74 17.25
N ILE A 243 8.89 -7.08 18.21
CA ILE A 243 10.34 -7.16 18.04
C ILE A 243 10.75 -8.61 18.32
N ASN A 244 11.38 -9.25 17.34
CA ASN A 244 11.78 -10.67 17.42
C ASN A 244 10.61 -11.57 17.87
N ASN A 245 9.44 -11.40 17.27
CA ASN A 245 8.17 -12.07 17.58
C ASN A 245 7.60 -11.78 19.00
N LYS A 246 8.17 -10.85 19.76
CA LYS A 246 7.62 -10.44 21.05
C LYS A 246 6.89 -9.10 20.90
N LYS A 247 5.63 -9.05 21.37
CA LYS A 247 4.83 -7.81 21.34
C LYS A 247 5.50 -6.76 22.22
N VAL A 248 5.60 -5.55 21.66
CA VAL A 248 6.02 -4.34 22.40
C VAL A 248 4.74 -3.62 22.85
N ASN A 249 4.64 -3.33 24.14
CA ASN A 249 3.49 -2.62 24.73
C ASN A 249 3.66 -1.12 24.61
#